data_5766ef1344c2ce7638597bb686157882
#
_entry.id   5766ef1344c2ce7638597bb686157882
#
_cell.length_a   1.000
_cell.length_b   1.000
_cell.length_c   1.000
_cell.angle_alpha   90.00
_cell.angle_beta   90.00
_cell.angle_gamma   90.00
#
_symmetry.space_group_name_H-M   'P 1'
#
loop_
_entity.id
_entity.type
_entity.pdbx_description
1 polymer ?
#
loop_
_entity_poly.entity_id
_entity_poly.type
_entity_poly.pdbx_seq_one_letter_code
_entity_poly.pdbx_strand_id
1 'polypeptide(L)'
;MPATSFPEYARGIEHVVNATRGKVLVAILNNLLDFGVARDQHWYRIPVSSVHKRLKDRWPPQWLAFYQTKVFGSEAYAVNYYARVLDVRKKRRWELFPDQPRDERSRRTYYQLVLEPLRRLSRPILSRRWRRIVFIPTTWAKFSRAIEINDLYDESPLEDRLWAALKRWQIPAERQEFVRVKDRSYALDFAIYCASGKIDVETDGDTWHANPERIPLDNLRDNDLGTAGWRVLRFNTPQVREQMDEYCLRTVVENINRLGGADEGRLVPRRIALDTPGGLQQLVLFDDLTSE
;
A
#
# COMPACT_ATOMS: atom_id res chain seq x y z
N MET A 1 -40.32 -19.51 40.02
CA MET A 1 -40.14 -18.72 38.78
C MET A 1 -38.72 -18.96 38.26
N PRO A 2 -38.55 -19.58 37.10
CA PRO A 2 -37.24 -19.93 36.60
C PRO A 2 -36.55 -18.74 35.94
N ALA A 3 -35.22 -18.66 36.13
CA ALA A 3 -34.34 -17.67 35.51
C ALA A 3 -34.27 -17.90 34.00
N THR A 4 -34.58 -16.87 33.24
CA THR A 4 -34.45 -16.81 31.79
C THR A 4 -32.99 -16.80 31.38
N SER A 5 -32.58 -17.87 30.73
CA SER A 5 -31.29 -17.98 30.03
C SER A 5 -31.24 -16.98 28.87
N PHE A 6 -30.23 -16.13 28.82
CA PHE A 6 -29.91 -15.30 27.67
C PHE A 6 -29.34 -16.17 26.53
N PRO A 7 -29.71 -15.90 25.29
CA PRO A 7 -29.54 -16.86 24.20
C PRO A 7 -28.10 -16.94 23.67
N GLU A 8 -27.77 -18.13 23.19
CA GLU A 8 -26.54 -18.55 22.49
C GLU A 8 -26.06 -17.66 21.35
N TYR A 9 -26.82 -16.62 21.00
CA TYR A 9 -26.50 -15.67 19.92
C TYR A 9 -25.28 -14.80 20.23
N ALA A 10 -24.97 -14.54 21.49
CA ALA A 10 -23.82 -13.71 21.87
C ALA A 10 -22.47 -14.43 21.67
N ARG A 11 -22.42 -15.75 21.84
CA ARG A 11 -21.19 -16.54 21.63
C ARG A 11 -20.82 -16.68 20.14
N GLY A 12 -21.82 -16.71 19.26
CA GLY A 12 -21.60 -16.77 17.81
C GLY A 12 -21.00 -15.48 17.25
N ILE A 13 -21.36 -14.33 17.80
CA ILE A 13 -20.85 -13.00 17.35
C ILE A 13 -19.39 -12.79 17.75
N GLU A 14 -18.98 -13.21 18.96
CA GLU A 14 -17.57 -13.13 19.39
C GLU A 14 -16.67 -14.07 18.57
N HIS A 15 -17.10 -15.25 18.21
CA HIS A 15 -16.34 -16.17 17.34
C HIS A 15 -16.24 -15.65 15.91
N VAL A 16 -17.28 -15.02 15.38
CA VAL A 16 -17.27 -14.42 14.04
C VAL A 16 -16.36 -13.18 14.01
N VAL A 17 -16.38 -12.34 15.05
CA VAL A 17 -15.52 -11.16 15.15
C VAL A 17 -14.04 -11.54 15.30
N ASN A 18 -13.71 -12.60 16.04
CA ASN A 18 -12.34 -13.09 16.14
C ASN A 18 -11.85 -13.81 14.87
N ALA A 19 -12.71 -14.50 14.14
CA ALA A 19 -12.36 -15.11 12.85
C ALA A 19 -12.08 -14.09 11.73
N THR A 20 -12.59 -12.87 11.86
CA THR A 20 -12.37 -11.77 10.88
C THR A 20 -11.11 -10.95 11.13
N ARG A 21 -10.44 -11.11 12.27
CA ARG A 21 -9.18 -10.42 12.62
C ARG A 21 -7.96 -11.20 12.11
N GLY A 22 -7.88 -11.44 10.81
CA GLY A 22 -6.81 -12.23 10.25
C GLY A 22 -5.90 -11.45 9.32
N LYS A 23 -4.84 -12.14 8.87
CA LYS A 23 -3.92 -11.64 7.85
C LYS A 23 -4.62 -11.59 6.49
N VAL A 24 -4.62 -10.44 5.86
CA VAL A 24 -5.11 -10.22 4.49
C VAL A 24 -3.91 -10.04 3.57
N LEU A 25 -3.93 -10.70 2.43
CA LEU A 25 -2.98 -10.46 1.35
C LEU A 25 -3.72 -9.86 0.16
N VAL A 26 -3.36 -8.65 -0.21
CA VAL A 26 -3.76 -8.10 -1.51
C VAL A 26 -2.76 -8.54 -2.55
N ALA A 27 -3.22 -9.32 -3.54
CA ALA A 27 -2.41 -9.85 -4.63
C ALA A 27 -2.80 -9.22 -5.97
N ILE A 28 -1.81 -9.05 -6.85
CA ILE A 28 -2.05 -8.50 -8.17
C ILE A 28 -2.84 -9.48 -9.06
N LEU A 29 -3.86 -8.97 -9.74
CA LEU A 29 -4.51 -9.61 -10.88
C LEU A 29 -4.18 -8.86 -12.17
N ASN A 30 -3.43 -9.48 -13.05
CA ASN A 30 -2.94 -8.88 -14.29
C ASN A 30 -3.42 -9.60 -15.56
N ASN A 31 -4.33 -10.55 -15.42
CA ASN A 31 -4.94 -11.25 -16.55
C ASN A 31 -6.34 -11.79 -16.17
N LEU A 32 -7.20 -11.91 -17.16
CA LEU A 32 -8.59 -12.37 -16.98
C LEU A 32 -8.70 -13.87 -16.71
N LEU A 33 -7.71 -14.67 -17.14
CA LEU A 33 -7.70 -16.11 -16.89
C LEU A 33 -7.60 -16.42 -15.39
N ASP A 34 -6.63 -15.82 -14.71
CA ASP A 34 -6.46 -16.03 -13.25
C ASP A 34 -7.66 -15.49 -12.46
N PHE A 35 -8.34 -14.44 -12.97
CA PHE A 35 -9.60 -13.97 -12.38
C PHE A 35 -10.73 -14.98 -12.59
N GLY A 36 -10.89 -15.52 -13.81
CA GLY A 36 -11.87 -16.58 -14.09
C GLY A 36 -11.67 -17.80 -13.21
N VAL A 37 -10.41 -18.24 -13.04
CA VAL A 37 -10.08 -19.34 -12.12
C VAL A 37 -10.46 -19.02 -10.68
N ALA A 38 -10.17 -17.83 -10.19
CA ALA A 38 -10.52 -17.41 -8.83
C ALA A 38 -12.04 -17.33 -8.62
N ARG A 39 -12.78 -16.82 -9.62
CA ARG A 39 -14.24 -16.64 -9.58
C ARG A 39 -15.00 -17.97 -9.72
N ASP A 40 -14.61 -18.79 -10.72
CA ASP A 40 -15.41 -19.94 -11.16
C ASP A 40 -14.92 -21.26 -10.56
N GLN A 41 -13.60 -21.37 -10.29
CA GLN A 41 -12.98 -22.57 -9.73
C GLN A 41 -12.54 -22.41 -8.27
N HIS A 42 -12.69 -21.20 -7.70
CA HIS A 42 -12.43 -20.88 -6.28
C HIS A 42 -11.00 -21.18 -5.84
N TRP A 43 -10.00 -20.86 -6.67
CA TRP A 43 -8.61 -20.94 -6.26
C TRP A 43 -7.75 -19.88 -6.99
N TYR A 44 -6.63 -19.52 -6.36
CA TYR A 44 -5.63 -18.62 -6.92
C TYR A 44 -4.22 -19.18 -6.71
N ARG A 45 -3.27 -18.77 -7.53
CA ARG A 45 -1.89 -19.26 -7.45
C ARG A 45 -0.90 -18.15 -7.23
N ILE A 46 0.07 -18.42 -6.35
CA ILE A 46 1.20 -17.52 -6.10
C ILE A 46 2.50 -18.31 -6.25
N PRO A 47 3.49 -17.82 -7.02
CA PRO A 47 4.79 -18.49 -7.14
C PRO A 47 5.46 -18.63 -5.77
N VAL A 48 5.97 -19.83 -5.45
CA VAL A 48 6.66 -20.11 -4.17
C VAL A 48 7.83 -19.14 -3.95
N SER A 49 8.62 -18.86 -5.01
CA SER A 49 9.72 -17.91 -4.95
C SER A 49 9.29 -16.48 -4.59
N SER A 50 8.10 -16.06 -5.02
CA SER A 50 7.55 -14.74 -4.68
C SER A 50 7.15 -14.64 -3.21
N VAL A 51 6.58 -15.71 -2.65
CA VAL A 51 6.23 -15.81 -1.23
C VAL A 51 7.48 -15.71 -0.37
N HIS A 52 8.49 -16.55 -0.63
CA HIS A 52 9.73 -16.55 0.14
C HIS A 52 10.46 -15.20 0.09
N LYS A 53 10.45 -14.55 -1.07
CA LYS A 53 11.13 -13.26 -1.25
C LYS A 53 10.41 -12.10 -0.57
N ARG A 54 9.06 -12.10 -0.50
CA ARG A 54 8.27 -10.90 -0.21
C ARG A 54 7.36 -11.00 1.00
N LEU A 55 6.96 -12.20 1.42
CA LEU A 55 5.92 -12.37 2.45
C LEU A 55 6.42 -12.91 3.78
N LYS A 56 7.53 -13.65 3.78
CA LYS A 56 8.20 -14.16 4.99
C LYS A 56 7.20 -14.64 6.07
N ASP A 57 7.20 -13.98 7.22
CA ASP A 57 6.35 -14.22 8.39
C ASP A 57 4.87 -13.81 8.21
N ARG A 58 4.57 -13.07 7.14
CA ARG A 58 3.20 -12.66 6.78
C ARG A 58 2.46 -13.72 5.96
N TRP A 59 3.04 -14.89 5.77
CA TRP A 59 2.46 -16.05 5.09
C TRP A 59 2.09 -17.16 6.09
N PRO A 60 1.01 -17.94 5.91
CA PRO A 60 -0.05 -17.80 4.92
C PRO A 60 -1.11 -16.76 5.31
N PRO A 61 -1.83 -16.17 4.32
CA PRO A 61 -2.94 -15.26 4.59
C PRO A 61 -4.21 -16.05 4.94
N GLN A 62 -5.11 -15.43 5.71
CA GLN A 62 -6.47 -15.94 5.98
C GLN A 62 -7.47 -15.41 4.96
N TRP A 63 -7.17 -14.26 4.36
CA TRP A 63 -7.97 -13.63 3.33
C TRP A 63 -7.09 -13.22 2.15
N LEU A 64 -7.63 -13.39 0.96
CA LEU A 64 -7.02 -12.94 -0.28
C LEU A 64 -7.90 -11.87 -0.91
N ALA A 65 -7.32 -10.74 -1.29
CA ALA A 65 -7.98 -9.69 -2.04
C ALA A 65 -7.22 -9.42 -3.34
N PHE A 66 -7.89 -8.86 -4.35
CA PHE A 66 -7.34 -8.78 -5.69
C PHE A 66 -7.23 -7.35 -6.17
N TYR A 67 -5.98 -6.87 -6.36
CA TYR A 67 -5.71 -5.63 -7.05
C TYR A 67 -5.75 -5.84 -8.55
N GLN A 68 -6.72 -5.27 -9.21
CA GLN A 68 -6.99 -5.41 -10.63
C GLN A 68 -6.22 -4.38 -11.44
N THR A 69 -5.46 -4.86 -12.45
CA THR A 69 -4.66 -3.98 -13.32
C THR A 69 -5.46 -3.50 -14.53
N LYS A 70 -4.81 -2.75 -15.44
CA LYS A 70 -5.42 -2.14 -16.63
C LYS A 70 -6.34 -3.07 -17.44
N VAL A 71 -6.06 -4.39 -17.48
CA VAL A 71 -6.84 -5.35 -18.27
C VAL A 71 -8.29 -5.51 -17.81
N PHE A 72 -8.64 -4.98 -16.65
CA PHE A 72 -9.98 -5.02 -16.08
C PHE A 72 -10.88 -3.84 -16.47
N GLY A 73 -10.41 -2.94 -17.34
CA GLY A 73 -11.22 -1.83 -17.86
C GLY A 73 -11.76 -0.91 -16.77
N SER A 74 -13.07 -0.84 -16.62
CA SER A 74 -13.74 0.01 -15.60
C SER A 74 -13.48 -0.40 -14.15
N GLU A 75 -13.05 -1.62 -13.90
CA GLU A 75 -12.68 -2.12 -12.55
C GLU A 75 -11.15 -2.06 -12.30
N ALA A 76 -10.41 -1.44 -13.23
CA ALA A 76 -8.95 -1.37 -13.13
C ALA A 76 -8.47 -0.44 -12.00
N TYR A 77 -7.23 -0.70 -11.55
CA TYR A 77 -6.52 0.09 -10.54
C TYR A 77 -7.24 0.16 -9.19
N ALA A 78 -7.90 -0.93 -8.83
CA ALA A 78 -8.66 -1.04 -7.60
C ALA A 78 -8.63 -2.45 -7.04
N VAL A 79 -8.98 -2.58 -5.76
CA VAL A 79 -9.39 -3.85 -5.16
C VAL A 79 -10.91 -3.87 -5.14
N ASN A 80 -11.51 -4.79 -5.91
CA ASN A 80 -12.96 -4.95 -5.97
C ASN A 80 -13.44 -6.25 -5.32
N TYR A 81 -12.60 -7.29 -5.27
CA TYR A 81 -12.98 -8.63 -4.83
C TYR A 81 -12.02 -9.18 -3.79
N TYR A 82 -12.57 -9.98 -2.90
CA TYR A 82 -11.82 -10.71 -1.87
C TYR A 82 -12.50 -12.06 -1.55
N ALA A 83 -11.76 -12.97 -0.93
CA ALA A 83 -12.26 -14.23 -0.47
C ALA A 83 -11.50 -14.72 0.76
N ARG A 84 -12.14 -15.58 1.55
CA ARG A 84 -11.47 -16.32 2.61
C ARG A 84 -10.61 -17.43 2.00
N VAL A 85 -9.43 -17.65 2.53
CA VAL A 85 -8.55 -18.75 2.17
C VAL A 85 -8.92 -19.95 3.04
N LEU A 86 -9.31 -21.05 2.40
CA LEU A 86 -9.69 -22.29 3.07
C LEU A 86 -8.51 -23.23 3.27
N ASP A 87 -7.60 -23.27 2.26
CA ASP A 87 -6.46 -24.18 2.27
C ASP A 87 -5.34 -23.62 1.38
N VAL A 88 -4.09 -24.03 1.66
CA VAL A 88 -2.90 -23.63 0.89
C VAL A 88 -2.10 -24.88 0.54
N ARG A 89 -2.03 -25.23 -0.73
CA ARG A 89 -1.36 -26.42 -1.25
C ARG A 89 -0.18 -26.05 -2.13
N LYS A 90 0.95 -26.73 -1.96
CA LYS A 90 2.09 -26.59 -2.87
C LYS A 90 1.88 -27.49 -4.09
N LYS A 91 1.86 -26.91 -5.29
CA LYS A 91 1.60 -27.60 -6.54
C LYS A 91 2.59 -27.16 -7.62
N ARG A 92 2.88 -28.05 -8.57
CA ARG A 92 3.59 -27.67 -9.80
C ARG A 92 2.58 -27.07 -10.79
N ARG A 93 3.06 -26.24 -11.72
CA ARG A 93 2.18 -25.60 -12.73
C ARG A 93 1.37 -26.63 -13.53
N TRP A 94 1.97 -27.72 -13.93
CA TRP A 94 1.30 -28.77 -14.72
C TRP A 94 0.18 -29.50 -13.94
N GLU A 95 0.23 -29.51 -12.62
CA GLU A 95 -0.86 -30.03 -11.79
C GLU A 95 -2.05 -29.04 -11.69
N LEU A 96 -1.78 -27.76 -11.82
CA LEU A 96 -2.78 -26.69 -11.81
C LEU A 96 -3.47 -26.53 -13.17
N PHE A 97 -2.74 -26.83 -14.24
CA PHE A 97 -3.20 -26.69 -15.63
C PHE A 97 -2.82 -27.93 -16.43
N PRO A 98 -3.50 -29.07 -16.21
CA PRO A 98 -3.15 -30.33 -16.85
C PRO A 98 -3.28 -30.30 -18.38
N ASP A 99 -4.19 -29.49 -18.89
CA ASP A 99 -4.48 -29.36 -20.33
C ASP A 99 -3.51 -28.44 -21.08
N GLN A 100 -2.57 -27.77 -20.37
CA GLN A 100 -1.58 -26.92 -21.01
C GLN A 100 -0.36 -27.73 -21.46
N PRO A 101 0.27 -27.38 -22.60
CA PRO A 101 1.51 -28.01 -23.05
C PRO A 101 2.60 -27.96 -21.96
N ARG A 102 3.37 -29.03 -21.85
CA ARG A 102 4.50 -29.10 -20.91
C ARG A 102 5.70 -28.38 -21.49
N ASP A 103 6.08 -27.27 -20.87
CA ASP A 103 7.26 -26.46 -21.15
C ASP A 103 8.15 -26.31 -19.89
N GLU A 104 9.22 -25.54 -19.94
CA GLU A 104 10.05 -25.23 -18.78
C GLU A 104 9.27 -24.59 -17.63
N ARG A 105 8.23 -23.81 -17.95
CA ARG A 105 7.36 -23.15 -16.96
C ARG A 105 6.48 -24.15 -16.22
N SER A 106 6.22 -25.31 -16.82
CA SER A 106 5.38 -26.37 -16.22
C SER A 106 5.98 -26.93 -14.92
N ARG A 107 7.31 -26.87 -14.77
CA ARG A 107 8.03 -27.33 -13.58
C ARG A 107 7.99 -26.30 -12.42
N ARG A 108 7.59 -25.06 -12.65
CA ARG A 108 7.53 -24.02 -11.63
C ARG A 108 6.53 -24.40 -10.54
N THR A 109 6.92 -24.12 -9.29
CA THR A 109 6.13 -24.46 -8.11
C THR A 109 5.34 -23.23 -7.64
N TYR A 110 4.08 -23.45 -7.33
CA TYR A 110 3.13 -22.46 -6.84
C TYR A 110 2.50 -22.91 -5.53
N TYR A 111 2.07 -21.96 -4.74
CA TYR A 111 1.02 -22.18 -3.75
C TYR A 111 -0.32 -21.99 -4.45
N GLN A 112 -1.18 -23.02 -4.38
CA GLN A 112 -2.59 -22.95 -4.71
C GLN A 112 -3.34 -22.57 -3.44
N LEU A 113 -3.98 -21.42 -3.44
CA LEU A 113 -4.86 -20.98 -2.37
C LEU A 113 -6.29 -21.39 -2.76
N VAL A 114 -6.89 -22.29 -2.01
CA VAL A 114 -8.30 -22.67 -2.16
C VAL A 114 -9.14 -21.62 -1.45
N LEU A 115 -10.17 -21.12 -2.12
CA LEU A 115 -10.92 -19.94 -1.70
C LEU A 115 -12.39 -20.26 -1.46
N GLU A 116 -13.03 -19.51 -0.57
CA GLU A 116 -14.49 -19.34 -0.63
C GLU A 116 -14.88 -18.62 -1.93
N PRO A 117 -16.16 -18.64 -2.33
CA PRO A 117 -16.65 -17.81 -3.43
C PRO A 117 -16.26 -16.35 -3.26
N LEU A 118 -15.87 -15.69 -4.37
CA LEU A 118 -15.46 -14.30 -4.33
C LEU A 118 -16.60 -13.41 -3.83
N ARG A 119 -16.25 -12.51 -2.92
CA ARG A 119 -17.14 -11.45 -2.42
C ARG A 119 -16.71 -10.12 -3.05
N ARG A 120 -17.67 -9.33 -3.50
CA ARG A 120 -17.43 -7.99 -3.99
C ARG A 120 -17.46 -7.00 -2.83
N LEU A 121 -16.50 -6.06 -2.81
CA LEU A 121 -16.55 -4.93 -1.89
C LEU A 121 -17.71 -3.98 -2.26
N SER A 122 -18.37 -3.41 -1.25
CA SER A 122 -19.42 -2.39 -1.45
C SER A 122 -18.85 -1.11 -2.06
N ARG A 123 -17.58 -0.82 -1.75
CA ARG A 123 -16.81 0.28 -2.34
C ARG A 123 -15.44 -0.25 -2.74
N PRO A 124 -14.98 0.00 -3.98
CA PRO A 124 -13.64 -0.38 -4.39
C PRO A 124 -12.59 0.41 -3.61
N ILE A 125 -11.47 -0.24 -3.30
CA ILE A 125 -10.28 0.42 -2.73
C ILE A 125 -9.42 0.88 -3.90
N LEU A 126 -9.40 2.18 -4.17
CA LEU A 126 -8.82 2.76 -5.39
C LEU A 126 -7.32 3.05 -5.24
N SER A 127 -6.57 2.92 -6.33
CA SER A 127 -5.23 3.47 -6.45
C SER A 127 -5.28 4.85 -7.09
N ARG A 128 -4.72 5.87 -6.45
CA ARG A 128 -4.69 7.24 -7.01
C ARG A 128 -3.75 7.34 -8.22
N ARG A 129 -2.62 6.64 -8.17
CA ARG A 129 -1.61 6.62 -9.23
C ARG A 129 -1.43 5.22 -9.78
N TRP A 130 -1.06 5.15 -11.03
CA TRP A 130 -0.67 3.91 -11.67
C TRP A 130 0.70 3.49 -11.17
N ARG A 131 0.74 2.46 -10.36
CA ARG A 131 1.98 1.93 -9.81
C ARG A 131 1.99 0.41 -9.78
N ARG A 132 3.19 -0.13 -9.71
CA ARG A 132 3.37 -1.58 -9.67
C ARG A 132 3.14 -2.09 -8.26
N ILE A 133 1.99 -2.67 -8.02
CA ILE A 133 1.67 -3.41 -6.81
C ILE A 133 1.81 -4.90 -7.11
N VAL A 134 2.55 -5.64 -6.30
CA VAL A 134 2.65 -7.10 -6.41
C VAL A 134 1.90 -7.76 -5.26
N PHE A 135 2.24 -7.40 -4.02
CA PHE A 135 1.59 -7.85 -2.80
C PHE A 135 1.52 -6.70 -1.82
N ILE A 136 0.40 -6.59 -1.11
CA ILE A 136 0.27 -5.77 0.09
C ILE A 136 -0.24 -6.70 1.20
N PRO A 137 0.64 -7.19 2.08
CA PRO A 137 0.21 -7.87 3.28
C PRO A 137 -0.35 -6.83 4.26
N THR A 138 -1.55 -7.11 4.79
CA THR A 138 -2.25 -6.19 5.67
C THR A 138 -3.07 -6.94 6.72
N THR A 139 -3.73 -6.19 7.61
CA THR A 139 -4.66 -6.73 8.59
C THR A 139 -6.11 -6.58 8.11
N TRP A 140 -7.02 -7.40 8.64
CA TRP A 140 -8.45 -7.23 8.37
C TRP A 140 -8.95 -5.84 8.81
N ALA A 141 -8.44 -5.34 9.93
CA ALA A 141 -8.83 -4.02 10.44
C ALA A 141 -8.51 -2.88 9.48
N LYS A 142 -7.34 -2.91 8.84
CA LYS A 142 -6.96 -1.94 7.80
C LYS A 142 -7.77 -2.18 6.53
N PHE A 143 -7.85 -3.42 6.06
CA PHE A 143 -8.57 -3.78 4.84
C PHE A 143 -10.03 -3.34 4.86
N SER A 144 -10.75 -3.59 5.97
CA SER A 144 -12.18 -3.26 6.09
C SER A 144 -12.48 -1.76 6.16
N ARG A 145 -11.49 -0.93 6.49
CA ARG A 145 -11.61 0.53 6.60
C ARG A 145 -10.95 1.28 5.46
N ALA A 146 -10.19 0.60 4.62
CA ALA A 146 -9.44 1.22 3.54
C ALA A 146 -10.36 1.88 2.52
N ILE A 147 -10.03 3.12 2.14
CA ILE A 147 -10.68 3.88 1.07
C ILE A 147 -9.79 3.87 -0.18
N GLU A 148 -8.49 3.85 0.02
CA GLU A 148 -7.49 3.81 -1.03
C GLU A 148 -6.38 2.80 -0.72
N ILE A 149 -5.59 2.47 -1.75
CA ILE A 149 -4.52 1.47 -1.65
C ILE A 149 -3.50 1.81 -0.55
N ASN A 150 -3.23 3.09 -0.33
CA ASN A 150 -2.26 3.53 0.68
C ASN A 150 -2.72 3.23 2.12
N ASP A 151 -4.01 3.03 2.35
CA ASP A 151 -4.56 2.65 3.66
C ASP A 151 -4.26 1.20 4.03
N LEU A 152 -3.89 0.37 3.05
CA LEU A 152 -3.66 -1.05 3.24
C LEU A 152 -2.29 -1.38 3.83
N TYR A 153 -1.29 -0.52 3.64
CA TYR A 153 0.07 -0.81 4.10
C TYR A 153 0.15 -0.90 5.62
N ASP A 154 0.91 -1.90 6.10
CA ASP A 154 1.06 -2.28 7.51
C ASP A 154 2.54 -2.56 7.80
N GLU A 155 3.39 -1.54 7.60
CA GLU A 155 4.83 -1.71 7.72
C GLU A 155 5.32 -1.36 9.14
N SER A 156 5.02 -0.17 9.63
CA SER A 156 5.39 0.22 10.98
C SER A 156 4.35 1.15 11.66
N PRO A 157 4.29 1.17 13.00
CA PRO A 157 3.44 2.15 13.72
C PRO A 157 3.83 3.60 13.47
N LEU A 158 5.10 3.90 13.18
CA LEU A 158 5.56 5.25 12.85
C LEU A 158 5.03 5.70 11.50
N GLU A 159 5.11 4.82 10.49
CA GLU A 159 4.52 5.08 9.19
C GLU A 159 3.00 5.27 9.26
N ASP A 160 2.29 4.46 10.05
CA ASP A 160 0.85 4.62 10.22
C ASP A 160 0.49 5.97 10.84
N ARG A 161 1.29 6.42 11.82
CA ARG A 161 1.09 7.73 12.45
C ARG A 161 1.34 8.88 11.47
N LEU A 162 2.43 8.81 10.71
CA LEU A 162 2.72 9.79 9.66
C LEU A 162 1.66 9.78 8.56
N TRP A 163 1.21 8.60 8.12
CA TRP A 163 0.14 8.47 7.13
C TRP A 163 -1.16 9.14 7.59
N ALA A 164 -1.59 8.89 8.82
CA ALA A 164 -2.77 9.53 9.39
C ALA A 164 -2.65 11.07 9.41
N ALA A 165 -1.47 11.58 9.69
CA ALA A 165 -1.19 13.01 9.71
C ALA A 165 -1.17 13.61 8.28
N LEU A 166 -0.52 12.95 7.32
CA LEU A 166 -0.54 13.35 5.90
C LEU A 166 -1.97 13.41 5.35
N LYS A 167 -2.80 12.42 5.68
CA LYS A 167 -4.22 12.42 5.28
C LYS A 167 -4.99 13.58 5.91
N ARG A 168 -4.81 13.86 7.19
CA ARG A 168 -5.46 14.97 7.89
C ARG A 168 -5.12 16.31 7.23
N TRP A 169 -3.89 16.49 6.79
CA TRP A 169 -3.41 17.66 6.05
C TRP A 169 -3.70 17.60 4.56
N GLN A 170 -4.38 16.55 4.08
CA GLN A 170 -4.68 16.32 2.66
C GLN A 170 -3.43 16.34 1.77
N ILE A 171 -2.28 15.89 2.30
CA ILE A 171 -1.04 15.77 1.54
C ILE A 171 -1.09 14.48 0.72
N PRO A 172 -1.03 14.56 -0.62
CA PRO A 172 -1.05 13.38 -1.48
C PRO A 172 0.30 12.68 -1.42
N ALA A 173 0.35 11.51 -0.83
CA ALA A 173 1.55 10.68 -0.77
C ALA A 173 1.22 9.24 -1.18
N GLU A 174 2.18 8.56 -1.79
CA GLU A 174 2.09 7.15 -2.11
C GLU A 174 2.97 6.35 -1.14
N ARG A 175 2.38 5.42 -0.39
CA ARG A 175 3.12 4.58 0.57
C ARG A 175 3.82 3.45 -0.16
N GLN A 176 5.03 3.09 0.31
CA GLN A 176 5.80 1.96 -0.20
C GLN A 176 5.94 1.98 -1.73
N GLU A 177 6.27 3.17 -2.27
CA GLU A 177 6.45 3.36 -3.69
C GLU A 177 7.76 2.73 -4.18
N PHE A 178 7.68 1.87 -5.18
CA PHE A 178 8.86 1.25 -5.78
C PHE A 178 9.38 2.08 -6.95
N VAL A 179 10.53 2.70 -6.75
CA VAL A 179 11.22 3.46 -7.78
C VAL A 179 12.45 2.73 -8.29
N ARG A 180 12.68 2.81 -9.60
CA ARG A 180 13.89 2.27 -10.21
C ARG A 180 14.83 3.41 -10.57
N VAL A 181 16.05 3.34 -10.03
CA VAL A 181 17.13 4.28 -10.35
C VAL A 181 18.31 3.46 -10.84
N LYS A 182 18.74 3.71 -12.10
CA LYS A 182 19.71 2.87 -12.80
C LYS A 182 19.28 1.39 -12.78
N ASP A 183 20.10 0.51 -12.22
CA ASP A 183 19.82 -0.94 -12.12
C ASP A 183 19.26 -1.35 -10.76
N ARG A 184 19.02 -0.41 -9.85
CA ARG A 184 18.52 -0.66 -8.51
C ARG A 184 17.07 -0.27 -8.35
N SER A 185 16.39 -0.94 -7.43
CA SER A 185 15.01 -0.62 -7.06
C SER A 185 14.96 -0.31 -5.57
N TYR A 186 14.36 0.82 -5.24
CA TYR A 186 14.18 1.31 -3.88
C TYR A 186 12.70 1.33 -3.53
N ALA A 187 12.35 0.97 -2.31
CA ALA A 187 11.05 1.22 -1.74
C ALA A 187 11.12 2.51 -0.92
N LEU A 188 10.22 3.45 -1.19
CA LEU A 188 10.11 4.71 -0.48
C LEU A 188 8.94 4.61 0.48
N ASP A 189 9.11 5.01 1.75
CA ASP A 189 8.03 4.94 2.72
C ASP A 189 6.84 5.80 2.27
N PHE A 190 7.13 7.06 1.88
CA PHE A 190 6.13 7.99 1.34
C PHE A 190 6.71 8.80 0.18
N ALA A 191 6.25 8.54 -1.02
CA ALA A 191 6.59 9.31 -2.20
C ALA A 191 5.57 10.44 -2.41
N ILE A 192 6.05 11.69 -2.49
CA ILE A 192 5.24 12.87 -2.79
C ILE A 192 5.76 13.47 -4.10
N TYR A 193 4.84 13.63 -5.05
CA TYR A 193 5.15 14.22 -6.34
C TYR A 193 4.77 15.70 -6.34
N CYS A 194 5.68 16.54 -6.81
CA CYS A 194 5.52 17.99 -6.86
C CYS A 194 5.71 18.50 -8.30
N ALA A 195 5.32 19.75 -8.56
CA ALA A 195 5.43 20.35 -9.89
C ALA A 195 6.84 20.32 -10.47
N SER A 196 7.87 20.61 -9.64
CA SER A 196 9.27 20.70 -10.07
C SER A 196 10.20 19.72 -9.36
N GLY A 197 9.67 18.63 -8.78
CA GLY A 197 10.50 17.64 -8.09
C GLY A 197 9.69 16.58 -7.36
N LYS A 198 10.39 15.79 -6.55
CA LYS A 198 9.80 14.66 -5.81
C LYS A 198 10.40 14.63 -4.41
N ILE A 199 9.59 14.21 -3.44
CA ILE A 199 10.01 14.07 -2.05
C ILE A 199 9.82 12.63 -1.62
N ASP A 200 10.83 12.04 -1.02
CA ASP A 200 10.79 10.80 -0.27
C ASP A 200 10.76 11.15 1.22
N VAL A 201 9.70 10.79 1.91
CA VAL A 201 9.60 10.99 3.35
C VAL A 201 9.72 9.63 4.03
N GLU A 202 10.70 9.50 4.92
CA GLU A 202 11.04 8.26 5.61
C GLU A 202 10.89 8.41 7.12
N THR A 203 10.53 7.31 7.78
CA THR A 203 10.45 7.25 9.23
C THR A 203 11.53 6.32 9.75
N ASP A 204 12.53 6.87 10.43
CA ASP A 204 13.62 6.11 11.04
C ASP A 204 13.24 5.67 12.45
N GLY A 205 13.07 4.37 12.66
CA GLY A 205 12.91 3.78 13.99
C GLY A 205 14.24 3.77 14.77
N ASP A 206 14.17 3.69 16.10
CA ASP A 206 15.32 3.77 17.03
C ASP A 206 16.40 2.70 16.80
N THR A 207 16.10 1.64 16.06
CA THR A 207 17.02 0.54 15.76
C THR A 207 18.06 0.85 14.67
N TRP A 208 17.95 2.01 14.00
CA TRP A 208 18.83 2.35 12.85
C TRP A 208 20.24 2.76 13.26
N HIS A 209 20.45 3.26 14.47
CA HIS A 209 21.77 3.76 14.91
C HIS A 209 22.80 2.66 15.22
N ALA A 210 22.47 1.39 15.11
CA ALA A 210 23.29 0.30 15.62
C ALA A 210 24.07 -0.51 14.56
N ASN A 211 23.96 -0.23 13.25
CA ASN A 211 24.64 -1.07 12.25
C ASN A 211 25.52 -0.27 11.28
N PRO A 212 26.85 -0.13 11.58
CA PRO A 212 27.80 0.57 10.71
C PRO A 212 27.90 -0.02 9.28
N GLU A 213 27.58 -1.30 9.10
CA GLU A 213 27.63 -1.96 7.79
C GLU A 213 26.55 -1.45 6.81
N ARG A 214 25.50 -0.79 7.31
CA ARG A 214 24.44 -0.23 6.48
C ARG A 214 24.76 1.17 5.94
N ILE A 215 25.62 1.92 6.61
CA ILE A 215 25.99 3.29 6.20
C ILE A 215 26.37 3.41 4.71
N PRO A 216 27.20 2.50 4.14
CA PRO A 216 27.54 2.59 2.72
C PRO A 216 26.35 2.37 1.78
N LEU A 217 25.40 1.52 2.18
CA LEU A 217 24.19 1.23 1.39
C LEU A 217 23.20 2.39 1.46
N ASP A 218 23.08 3.03 2.62
CA ASP A 218 22.22 4.19 2.81
C ASP A 218 22.76 5.40 2.03
N ASN A 219 24.07 5.64 2.09
CA ASN A 219 24.73 6.70 1.29
C ASN A 219 24.53 6.48 -0.22
N LEU A 220 24.63 5.20 -0.66
CA LEU A 220 24.42 4.85 -2.05
C LEU A 220 22.97 5.10 -2.48
N ARG A 221 22.01 4.73 -1.63
CA ARG A 221 20.59 5.00 -1.84
C ARG A 221 20.32 6.50 -1.95
N ASP A 222 20.83 7.29 -1.01
CA ASP A 222 20.64 8.73 -1.00
C ASP A 222 21.22 9.40 -2.24
N ASN A 223 22.43 9.00 -2.67
CA ASN A 223 23.05 9.49 -3.89
C ASN A 223 22.26 9.13 -5.15
N ASP A 224 21.76 7.89 -5.23
CA ASP A 224 20.94 7.44 -6.35
C ASP A 224 19.60 8.19 -6.39
N LEU A 225 18.92 8.31 -5.27
CA LEU A 225 17.65 9.03 -5.16
C LEU A 225 17.83 10.53 -5.47
N GLY A 226 18.86 11.18 -4.91
CA GLY A 226 19.20 12.56 -5.20
C GLY A 226 19.49 12.80 -6.68
N THR A 227 20.25 11.90 -7.32
CA THR A 227 20.54 11.97 -8.77
C THR A 227 19.25 11.82 -9.60
N ALA A 228 18.27 11.05 -9.12
CA ALA A 228 16.97 10.87 -9.78
C ALA A 228 15.96 11.99 -9.46
N GLY A 229 16.37 13.05 -8.77
CA GLY A 229 15.56 14.22 -8.45
C GLY A 229 14.65 14.03 -7.24
N TRP A 230 14.95 13.08 -6.37
CA TRP A 230 14.29 12.91 -5.10
C TRP A 230 14.95 13.74 -4.00
N ARG A 231 14.15 14.44 -3.21
CA ARG A 231 14.56 15.05 -1.95
C ARG A 231 14.15 14.13 -0.82
N VAL A 232 15.12 13.59 -0.09
CA VAL A 232 14.87 12.70 1.04
C VAL A 232 14.70 13.51 2.33
N LEU A 233 13.59 13.29 3.03
CA LEU A 233 13.31 13.82 4.37
C LEU A 233 13.18 12.65 5.31
N ARG A 234 13.99 12.63 6.39
CA ARG A 234 13.93 11.56 7.41
C ARG A 234 13.48 12.14 8.74
N PHE A 235 12.56 11.44 9.36
CA PHE A 235 12.05 11.78 10.68
C PHE A 235 12.25 10.63 11.64
N ASN A 236 12.91 10.90 12.76
CA ASN A 236 13.14 9.93 13.82
C ASN A 236 11.91 9.72 14.71
N THR A 237 11.96 8.71 15.58
CA THR A 237 10.86 8.35 16.48
C THR A 237 10.36 9.51 17.34
N PRO A 238 11.22 10.30 18.05
CA PRO A 238 10.76 11.46 18.80
C PRO A 238 10.03 12.51 17.95
N GLN A 239 10.55 12.84 16.77
CA GLN A 239 9.92 13.80 15.87
C GLN A 239 8.52 13.35 15.43
N VAL A 240 8.39 12.08 15.02
CA VAL A 240 7.09 11.50 14.60
C VAL A 240 6.09 11.40 15.77
N ARG A 241 6.56 11.14 17.00
CA ARG A 241 5.70 10.98 18.16
C ARG A 241 5.27 12.30 18.80
N GLU A 242 6.19 13.26 18.88
CA GLU A 242 6.05 14.44 19.73
C GLU A 242 5.95 15.74 18.94
N GLN A 243 6.48 15.78 17.70
CA GLN A 243 6.60 17.00 16.91
C GLN A 243 5.95 16.87 15.52
N MET A 244 4.90 16.05 15.40
CA MET A 244 4.30 15.71 14.11
C MET A 244 3.86 16.94 13.33
N ASP A 245 3.02 17.79 13.91
CA ASP A 245 2.45 18.95 13.21
C ASP A 245 3.45 20.11 13.16
N GLU A 246 4.17 20.37 14.25
CA GLU A 246 5.05 21.52 14.40
C GLU A 246 6.34 21.40 13.59
N TYR A 247 6.84 20.18 13.41
CA TYR A 247 8.10 19.95 12.71
C TYR A 247 7.92 19.08 11.46
N CYS A 248 7.41 17.83 11.59
CA CYS A 248 7.40 16.89 10.47
C CYS A 248 6.53 17.41 9.31
N LEU A 249 5.25 17.71 9.57
CA LEU A 249 4.34 18.16 8.51
C LEU A 249 4.70 19.54 8.00
N ARG A 250 5.14 20.46 8.89
CA ARG A 250 5.62 21.77 8.46
C ARG A 250 6.79 21.64 7.48
N THR A 251 7.79 20.80 7.79
CA THR A 251 8.93 20.54 6.92
C THR A 251 8.49 19.94 5.58
N VAL A 252 7.55 18.99 5.59
CA VAL A 252 7.01 18.39 4.35
C VAL A 252 6.32 19.46 3.51
N VAL A 253 5.43 20.26 4.10
CA VAL A 253 4.68 21.31 3.39
C VAL A 253 5.58 22.38 2.81
N GLU A 254 6.58 22.85 3.56
CA GLU A 254 7.56 23.82 3.08
C GLU A 254 8.31 23.28 1.84
N ASN A 255 8.69 22.00 1.85
CA ASN A 255 9.36 21.38 0.72
C ASN A 255 8.43 21.21 -0.47
N ILE A 256 7.16 20.81 -0.26
CA ILE A 256 6.14 20.74 -1.33
C ILE A 256 5.98 22.13 -1.98
N ASN A 257 5.81 23.17 -1.18
CA ASN A 257 5.60 24.53 -1.68
C ASN A 257 6.83 25.10 -2.41
N ARG A 258 8.06 24.80 -1.94
CA ARG A 258 9.32 25.14 -2.63
C ARG A 258 9.46 24.44 -3.97
N LEU A 259 8.88 23.24 -4.11
CA LEU A 259 8.86 22.48 -5.35
C LEU A 259 7.61 22.79 -6.22
N GLY A 260 6.98 23.94 -6.00
CA GLY A 260 5.90 24.44 -6.83
C GLY A 260 4.50 23.88 -6.51
N GLY A 261 4.36 23.18 -5.38
CA GLY A 261 3.10 22.55 -4.94
C GLY A 261 3.00 21.07 -5.29
N ALA A 262 2.02 20.39 -4.66
CA ALA A 262 1.76 18.97 -4.88
C ALA A 262 1.12 18.73 -6.25
N ASP A 263 1.67 17.77 -7.01
CA ASP A 263 1.13 17.31 -8.28
C ASP A 263 0.12 16.17 -8.03
N GLU A 264 -1.14 16.48 -8.19
CA GLU A 264 -2.27 15.54 -8.07
C GLU A 264 -2.80 15.10 -9.45
N GLY A 265 -2.07 15.35 -10.54
CA GLY A 265 -2.51 15.13 -11.91
C GLY A 265 -3.54 16.17 -12.39
N ARG A 266 -3.65 17.32 -11.70
CA ARG A 266 -4.46 18.49 -12.09
C ARG A 266 -3.62 19.45 -12.91
N LEU A 267 -4.29 20.36 -13.67
CA LEU A 267 -3.62 21.38 -14.47
C LEU A 267 -2.74 22.32 -13.62
N VAL A 268 -3.15 22.60 -12.38
CA VAL A 268 -2.43 23.49 -11.46
C VAL A 268 -2.03 22.68 -10.22
N PRO A 269 -0.74 22.63 -9.89
CA PRO A 269 -0.26 22.03 -8.66
C PRO A 269 -0.78 22.75 -7.43
N ARG A 270 -1.12 22.00 -6.39
CA ARG A 270 -1.72 22.55 -5.17
C ARG A 270 -0.66 22.92 -4.15
N ARG A 271 -0.61 24.21 -3.77
CA ARG A 271 0.11 24.65 -2.57
C ARG A 271 -0.68 24.32 -1.30
N ILE A 272 0.03 24.07 -0.22
CA ILE A 272 -0.56 23.66 1.06
C ILE A 272 -0.33 24.79 2.06
N ALA A 273 -1.39 25.22 2.75
CA ALA A 273 -1.28 26.24 3.78
C ALA A 273 -0.63 25.67 5.05
N LEU A 274 0.27 26.45 5.65
CA LEU A 274 0.99 26.07 6.89
C LEU A 274 0.14 26.26 8.16
N ASP A 275 -0.83 27.17 8.09
CA ASP A 275 -1.57 27.63 9.28
C ASP A 275 -2.94 26.95 9.47
N THR A 276 -3.38 26.19 8.48
CA THR A 276 -4.68 25.53 8.51
C THR A 276 -4.59 24.12 7.97
N PRO A 277 -4.61 23.09 8.82
CA PRO A 277 -4.66 21.70 8.38
C PRO A 277 -5.83 21.47 7.41
N GLY A 278 -5.53 21.01 6.19
CA GLY A 278 -6.53 20.80 5.14
C GLY A 278 -7.04 22.07 4.46
N GLY A 279 -6.53 23.26 4.80
CA GLY A 279 -6.90 24.52 4.15
C GLY A 279 -6.38 24.59 2.72
N LEU A 280 -7.29 24.81 1.76
CA LEU A 280 -6.96 25.12 0.38
C LEU A 280 -6.51 26.58 0.31
N GLN A 281 -5.21 26.86 0.10
CA GLN A 281 -4.86 28.13 -0.50
C GLN A 281 -5.32 28.11 -1.96
N GLN A 282 -6.37 28.82 -2.25
CA GLN A 282 -6.77 29.11 -3.61
C GLN A 282 -5.67 30.00 -4.19
N LEU A 283 -4.92 29.50 -5.18
CA LEU A 283 -4.02 30.34 -5.97
C LEU A 283 -4.87 31.34 -6.70
N VAL A 284 -4.81 32.61 -6.28
CA VAL A 284 -5.33 33.72 -7.06
C VAL A 284 -4.41 33.86 -8.27
N LEU A 285 -4.94 33.60 -9.46
CA LEU A 285 -4.21 33.59 -10.74
C LEU A 285 -3.69 35.00 -11.15
N PHE A 286 -3.83 36.03 -10.31
CA PHE A 286 -3.66 37.43 -10.68
C PHE A 286 -2.95 38.30 -9.62
N ASP A 287 -2.08 37.76 -8.76
CA ASP A 287 -1.42 38.58 -7.75
C ASP A 287 -0.11 39.28 -8.20
N ASP A 288 0.28 39.25 -9.48
CA ASP A 288 1.52 39.85 -9.96
C ASP A 288 1.36 40.97 -11.00
N LEU A 289 0.25 41.71 -11.02
CA LEU A 289 0.10 42.86 -11.95
C LEU A 289 -0.17 44.19 -11.28
N THR A 290 0.15 44.42 -10.01
CA THR A 290 0.14 45.75 -9.42
C THR A 290 1.24 45.96 -8.40
N SER A 291 2.40 46.31 -8.86
CA SER A 291 3.33 47.18 -8.12
C SER A 291 4.24 47.87 -9.15
N GLU A 292 3.78 48.99 -9.62
CA GLU A 292 4.66 50.10 -9.99
C GLU A 292 5.10 50.84 -8.73
#